data_7e3cb30d79faa1af9ea7a9793c4bfd3e
#
_entry.id   7e3cb30d79faa1af9ea7a9793c4bfd3e
#
_cell.length_a   1.000
_cell.length_b   1.000
_cell.length_c   1.000
_cell.angle_alpha   90.00
_cell.angle_beta   90.00
_cell.angle_gamma   90.00
#
_symmetry.space_group_name_H-M   'P 1'
#
loop_
_entity.id
_entity.type
_entity.pdbx_description
1 polymer ?
#
loop_
_entity_poly.entity_id
_entity_poly.type
_entity_poly.pdbx_seq_one_letter_code
_entity_poly.pdbx_strand_id
1 'polypeptide(L)'
;LLEDIKELYISQNTHITIDLNLDVMEFSINRCIQVGMLLHELCVNALKYAFKEDRDNLLCVHMKLIEDKIHIKIRDNGDGLKNINSLEKSDSIGMQLVHSIVDFQLHGTIEFKNNKGLECNIIFPKKEIK
;
A
#
# COMPACT_ATOMS: atom_id res chain seq x y z
N LEU A 1 1.19 6.94 -14.70
CA LEU A 1 0.03 6.55 -13.90
C LEU A 1 -0.06 7.35 -12.59
N LEU A 2 0.99 7.35 -11.79
CA LEU A 2 1.00 8.09 -10.52
C LEU A 2 0.87 9.60 -10.73
N GLU A 3 1.44 10.14 -11.80
CA GLU A 3 1.33 11.55 -12.14
C GLU A 3 -0.12 11.92 -12.50
N ASP A 4 -0.83 11.08 -13.24
CA ASP A 4 -2.24 11.30 -13.58
C ASP A 4 -3.10 11.34 -12.31
N ILE A 5 -2.79 10.48 -11.33
CA ILE A 5 -3.49 10.44 -10.05
C ILE A 5 -3.22 11.71 -9.26
N LYS A 6 -1.99 12.22 -9.26
CA LYS A 6 -1.65 13.48 -8.59
C LYS A 6 -2.47 14.64 -9.15
N GLU A 7 -2.62 14.74 -10.46
CA GLU A 7 -3.42 15.80 -11.08
C GLU A 7 -4.88 15.75 -10.67
N LEU A 8 -5.42 14.54 -10.43
CA LEU A 8 -6.81 14.34 -10.04
C LEU A 8 -7.10 14.67 -8.58
N TYR A 9 -6.17 14.38 -7.66
CA TYR A 9 -6.46 14.37 -6.23
C TYR A 9 -5.63 15.35 -5.41
N ILE A 10 -4.56 15.93 -5.98
CA ILE A 10 -3.63 16.78 -5.25
C ILE A 10 -3.37 18.05 -6.05
N SER A 11 -3.30 19.19 -5.37
CA SER A 11 -2.94 20.44 -6.04
C SER A 11 -1.45 20.49 -6.37
N GLN A 12 -1.08 21.37 -7.30
CA GLN A 12 0.33 21.57 -7.70
C GLN A 12 1.22 22.05 -6.56
N ASN A 13 0.65 22.61 -5.50
CA ASN A 13 1.39 23.10 -4.34
C ASN A 13 1.59 22.03 -3.27
N THR A 14 1.11 20.82 -3.49
CA THR A 14 1.27 19.73 -2.54
C THR A 14 2.66 19.11 -2.69
N HIS A 15 3.38 19.02 -1.57
CA HIS A 15 4.71 18.41 -1.52
C HIS A 15 4.59 17.00 -0.95
N ILE A 16 5.21 16.05 -1.64
CA ILE A 16 5.21 14.65 -1.23
C ILE A 16 6.63 14.12 -1.26
N THR A 17 7.06 13.56 -0.15
CA THR A 17 8.30 12.80 -0.07
C THR A 17 7.97 11.32 -0.13
N ILE A 18 8.61 10.59 -1.02
CA ILE A 18 8.45 9.14 -1.14
C ILE A 18 9.73 8.47 -0.64
N ASP A 19 9.60 7.66 0.41
CA ASP A 19 10.69 6.88 0.97
C ASP A 19 10.53 5.44 0.51
N LEU A 20 11.42 5.00 -0.38
CA LEU A 20 11.43 3.64 -0.90
C LEU A 20 12.57 2.86 -0.28
N ASN A 21 12.26 1.70 0.27
CA ASN A 21 13.27 0.79 0.82
C ASN A 21 12.91 -0.63 0.39
N LEU A 22 13.49 -1.04 -0.74
CA LEU A 22 13.10 -2.26 -1.44
C LEU A 22 14.28 -3.22 -1.54
N ASP A 23 14.08 -4.46 -1.10
CA ASP A 23 15.04 -5.52 -1.39
C ASP A 23 14.92 -5.97 -2.85
N VAL A 24 16.01 -6.39 -3.43
CA VAL A 24 15.97 -7.01 -4.76
C VAL A 24 15.40 -8.42 -4.62
N MET A 25 14.40 -8.73 -5.43
CA MET A 25 13.79 -10.05 -5.43
C MET A 25 13.20 -10.37 -6.81
N GLU A 26 13.04 -11.65 -7.08
CA GLU A 26 12.49 -12.11 -8.35
C GLU A 26 11.06 -12.58 -8.16
N PHE A 27 10.20 -12.18 -9.09
CA PHE A 27 8.80 -12.60 -9.14
C PHE A 27 8.47 -13.17 -10.52
N SER A 28 7.53 -14.11 -10.56
CA SER A 28 6.88 -14.46 -11.81
C SER A 28 6.15 -13.23 -12.37
N ILE A 29 5.84 -13.25 -13.67
CA ILE A 29 5.07 -12.18 -14.30
C ILE A 29 3.72 -11.99 -13.59
N ASN A 30 3.03 -13.08 -13.27
CA ASN A 30 1.75 -13.01 -12.58
C ASN A 30 1.89 -12.34 -11.23
N ARG A 31 2.90 -12.70 -10.45
CA ARG A 31 3.13 -12.10 -9.13
C ARG A 31 3.51 -10.63 -9.25
N CYS A 32 4.30 -10.24 -10.26
CA CYS A 32 4.60 -8.84 -10.52
C CYS A 32 3.33 -8.02 -10.75
N ILE A 33 2.39 -8.55 -11.52
CA ILE A 33 1.12 -7.88 -11.78
C ILE A 33 0.30 -7.78 -10.49
N GLN A 34 0.20 -8.86 -9.73
CA GLN A 34 -0.55 -8.89 -8.48
C GLN A 34 -0.01 -7.89 -7.45
N VAL A 35 1.29 -7.89 -7.24
CA VAL A 35 1.95 -6.97 -6.31
C VAL A 35 1.83 -5.53 -6.81
N GLY A 36 1.98 -5.31 -8.11
CA GLY A 36 1.83 -3.98 -8.71
C GLY A 36 0.45 -3.40 -8.52
N MET A 37 -0.61 -4.20 -8.75
CA MET A 37 -1.99 -3.77 -8.53
C MET A 37 -2.26 -3.46 -7.06
N LEU A 38 -1.75 -4.28 -6.17
CA LEU A 38 -1.85 -4.09 -4.72
C LEU A 38 -1.22 -2.75 -4.30
N LEU A 39 0.02 -2.51 -4.71
CA LEU A 39 0.73 -1.28 -4.40
C LEU A 39 0.01 -0.06 -4.98
N HIS A 40 -0.49 -0.18 -6.20
CA HIS A 40 -1.23 0.91 -6.85
C HIS A 40 -2.46 1.32 -6.03
N GLU A 41 -3.29 0.36 -5.63
CA GLU A 41 -4.49 0.65 -4.85
C GLU A 41 -4.19 1.30 -3.51
N LEU A 42 -3.18 0.80 -2.82
CA LEU A 42 -2.81 1.35 -1.51
C LEU A 42 -2.19 2.75 -1.63
N CYS A 43 -1.38 2.99 -2.65
CA CYS A 43 -0.82 4.31 -2.90
C CYS A 43 -1.90 5.32 -3.31
N VAL A 44 -2.85 4.92 -4.14
CA VAL A 44 -3.99 5.77 -4.52
C VAL A 44 -4.78 6.18 -3.29
N ASN A 45 -5.03 5.25 -2.38
CA ASN A 45 -5.75 5.56 -1.14
C ASN A 45 -5.00 6.60 -0.30
N ALA A 46 -3.69 6.50 -0.20
CA ALA A 46 -2.89 7.51 0.51
C ALA A 46 -3.01 8.89 -0.15
N LEU A 47 -2.95 8.94 -1.48
CA LEU A 47 -3.09 10.20 -2.22
C LEU A 47 -4.45 10.84 -2.02
N LYS A 48 -5.51 10.01 -1.92
CA LYS A 48 -6.88 10.53 -1.75
C LYS A 48 -7.18 11.03 -0.35
N TYR A 49 -6.68 10.33 0.68
CA TYR A 49 -7.19 10.50 2.03
C TYR A 49 -6.19 11.04 3.04
N ALA A 50 -4.90 10.90 2.77
CA ALA A 50 -3.87 11.25 3.74
C ALA A 50 -3.18 12.59 3.45
N PHE A 51 -3.03 12.95 2.19
CA PHE A 51 -2.16 14.06 1.81
C PHE A 51 -2.89 15.40 1.82
N LYS A 52 -2.19 16.44 2.28
CA LYS A 52 -2.71 17.81 2.43
C LYS A 52 -1.74 18.82 1.84
N GLU A 53 -2.27 19.95 1.34
CA GLU A 53 -1.48 20.99 0.69
C GLU A 53 -0.57 21.76 1.64
N ASP A 54 -0.98 21.90 2.89
CA ASP A 54 -0.37 22.79 3.87
C ASP A 54 0.65 22.11 4.76
N ARG A 55 1.12 20.92 4.37
CA ARG A 55 2.12 20.19 5.15
C ARG A 55 3.02 19.35 4.24
N ASP A 56 4.15 18.92 4.80
CA ASP A 56 5.01 17.95 4.15
C ASP A 56 4.39 16.57 4.25
N ASN A 57 4.04 16.00 3.10
CA ASN A 57 3.42 14.68 3.04
C ASN A 57 4.50 13.61 2.82
N LEU A 58 4.36 12.49 3.51
CA LEU A 58 5.30 11.37 3.44
C LEU A 58 4.55 10.10 3.07
N LEU A 59 5.09 9.36 2.11
CA LEU A 59 4.66 8.01 1.78
C LEU A 59 5.87 7.08 1.86
N CYS A 60 5.82 6.11 2.77
CA CYS A 60 6.84 5.08 2.90
C CYS A 60 6.36 3.81 2.23
N VAL A 61 7.19 3.23 1.37
CA VAL A 61 6.95 1.93 0.76
C VAL A 61 8.18 1.07 1.00
N HIS A 62 8.05 0.08 1.85
CA HIS A 62 9.13 -0.83 2.21
C HIS A 62 8.74 -2.24 1.77
N MET A 63 9.66 -2.94 1.11
CA MET A 63 9.47 -4.33 0.71
C MET A 63 10.72 -5.11 1.07
N LYS A 64 10.60 -6.03 2.01
CA LYS A 64 11.73 -6.76 2.59
C LYS A 64 11.50 -8.25 2.52
N LEU A 65 12.57 -8.98 2.22
CA LEU A 65 12.58 -10.43 2.32
C LEU A 65 13.16 -10.82 3.68
N ILE A 66 12.32 -11.45 4.51
CA ILE A 66 12.68 -11.89 5.86
C ILE A 66 12.29 -13.34 6.00
N GLU A 67 13.28 -14.24 6.15
CA GLU A 67 13.04 -15.67 6.36
C GLU A 67 12.05 -16.25 5.35
N ASP A 68 12.21 -16.29 4.15
CA ASP A 68 11.30 -16.87 3.13
C ASP A 68 9.91 -16.21 3.05
N LYS A 69 9.73 -15.05 3.70
CA LYS A 69 8.50 -14.28 3.60
C LYS A 69 8.80 -12.88 3.09
N ILE A 70 7.88 -12.36 2.33
CA ILE A 70 7.96 -11.00 1.83
C ILE A 70 7.07 -10.12 2.71
N HIS A 71 7.65 -9.05 3.23
CA HIS A 71 6.98 -8.07 4.08
C HIS A 71 6.86 -6.76 3.31
N ILE A 72 5.65 -6.31 3.09
CA ILE A 72 5.38 -5.01 2.48
C ILE A 72 4.78 -4.11 3.54
N LYS A 73 5.37 -2.91 3.71
CA LYS A 73 4.82 -1.86 4.56
C LYS A 73 4.57 -0.62 3.73
N ILE A 74 3.36 -0.09 3.81
CA ILE A 74 3.00 1.17 3.19
C ILE A 74 2.45 2.06 4.30
N ARG A 75 3.11 3.20 4.54
CA ARG A 75 2.72 4.13 5.60
C ARG A 75 2.68 5.55 5.06
N ASP A 76 1.62 6.27 5.36
CA ASP A 76 1.55 7.71 5.17
C ASP A 76 1.74 8.43 6.52
N ASN A 77 1.86 9.74 6.47
CA ASN A 77 1.90 10.58 7.67
C ASN A 77 0.63 11.41 7.85
N GLY A 78 -0.50 10.88 7.36
CA GLY A 78 -1.80 11.50 7.53
C GLY A 78 -2.33 11.41 8.96
N ASP A 79 -3.61 11.67 9.10
CA ASP A 79 -4.25 11.68 10.43
C ASP A 79 -4.63 10.27 10.91
N GLY A 80 -4.40 9.25 10.10
CA GLY A 80 -4.85 7.91 10.39
C GLY A 80 -6.35 7.77 10.25
N LEU A 81 -6.89 6.71 10.82
CA LEU A 81 -8.32 6.43 10.79
C LEU A 81 -8.86 6.29 12.21
N LYS A 82 -10.06 6.82 12.46
CA LYS A 82 -10.75 6.66 13.74
C LYS A 82 -11.17 5.22 13.96
N ASN A 83 -11.57 4.54 12.91
CA ASN A 83 -12.00 3.14 12.96
C ASN A 83 -11.27 2.32 11.89
N ILE A 84 -10.18 1.69 12.30
CA ILE A 84 -9.36 0.86 11.42
C ILE A 84 -10.15 -0.33 10.88
N ASN A 85 -11.05 -0.89 11.67
CA ASN A 85 -11.86 -2.03 11.24
C ASN A 85 -12.70 -1.72 9.99
N SER A 86 -12.99 -0.45 9.73
CA SER A 86 -13.73 -0.06 8.52
C SER A 86 -12.97 -0.40 7.24
N LEU A 87 -11.62 -0.35 7.25
CA LEU A 87 -10.82 -0.73 6.08
C LEU A 87 -10.81 -2.24 5.85
N GLU A 88 -10.74 -3.01 6.94
CA GLU A 88 -10.74 -4.47 6.86
C GLU A 88 -12.08 -5.00 6.33
N LYS A 89 -13.15 -4.24 6.52
CA LYS A 89 -14.50 -4.60 6.10
C LYS A 89 -15.04 -3.68 5.00
N SER A 90 -14.17 -2.92 4.35
CA SER A 90 -14.58 -1.96 3.33
C SER A 90 -15.19 -2.66 2.12
N ASP A 91 -16.32 -2.14 1.65
CA ASP A 91 -16.98 -2.61 0.43
C ASP A 91 -16.48 -1.87 -0.82
N SER A 92 -15.52 -0.96 -0.70
CA SER A 92 -14.97 -0.29 -1.88
C SER A 92 -14.31 -1.30 -2.82
N ILE A 93 -14.44 -1.06 -4.12
CA ILE A 93 -13.87 -1.96 -5.13
C ILE A 93 -12.36 -2.10 -4.96
N GLY A 94 -11.67 -0.99 -4.68
CA GLY A 94 -10.22 -1.00 -4.46
C GLY A 94 -9.82 -1.87 -3.29
N MET A 95 -10.51 -1.77 -2.16
CA MET A 95 -10.20 -2.59 -0.98
C MET A 95 -10.61 -4.04 -1.16
N GLN A 96 -11.69 -4.31 -1.88
CA GLN A 96 -12.04 -5.69 -2.26
C GLN A 96 -10.94 -6.33 -3.11
N LEU A 97 -10.39 -5.56 -4.05
CA LEU A 97 -9.28 -6.03 -4.87
C LEU A 97 -8.03 -6.33 -4.02
N VAL A 98 -7.69 -5.42 -3.09
CA VAL A 98 -6.55 -5.60 -2.18
C VAL A 98 -6.70 -6.89 -1.37
N HIS A 99 -7.85 -7.09 -0.73
CA HIS A 99 -8.09 -8.29 0.07
C HIS A 99 -8.08 -9.56 -0.79
N SER A 100 -8.65 -9.50 -1.97
CA SER A 100 -8.66 -10.64 -2.89
C SER A 100 -7.24 -11.04 -3.31
N ILE A 101 -6.41 -10.07 -3.65
CA ILE A 101 -5.02 -10.34 -4.02
C ILE A 101 -4.25 -10.96 -2.85
N VAL A 102 -4.35 -10.37 -1.67
CA VAL A 102 -3.62 -10.84 -0.50
C VAL A 102 -4.08 -12.23 -0.08
N ASP A 103 -5.40 -12.44 0.04
CA ASP A 103 -5.94 -13.68 0.60
C ASP A 103 -5.86 -14.84 -0.39
N PHE A 104 -6.22 -14.62 -1.66
CA PHE A 104 -6.40 -15.71 -2.61
C PHE A 104 -5.27 -15.87 -3.60
N GLN A 105 -4.56 -14.81 -3.93
CA GLN A 105 -3.48 -14.87 -4.92
C GLN A 105 -2.11 -14.96 -4.27
N LEU A 106 -1.83 -14.17 -3.24
CA LEU A 106 -0.56 -14.19 -2.54
C LEU A 106 -0.52 -15.15 -1.36
N HIS A 107 -1.66 -15.61 -0.89
CA HIS A 107 -1.78 -16.47 0.30
C HIS A 107 -1.12 -15.84 1.53
N GLY A 108 -1.41 -14.56 1.73
CA GLY A 108 -0.80 -13.77 2.78
C GLY A 108 -1.79 -13.21 3.78
N THR A 109 -1.30 -12.30 4.58
CA THR A 109 -2.09 -11.57 5.57
C THR A 109 -1.92 -10.08 5.36
N ILE A 110 -2.92 -9.30 5.76
CA ILE A 110 -2.89 -7.85 5.70
C ILE A 110 -3.43 -7.27 7.00
N GLU A 111 -2.73 -6.29 7.55
CA GLU A 111 -3.13 -5.58 8.75
C GLU A 111 -3.01 -4.08 8.54
N PHE A 112 -3.94 -3.33 9.13
CA PHE A 112 -3.88 -1.86 9.17
C PHE A 112 -3.74 -1.41 10.61
N LYS A 113 -2.93 -0.37 10.83
CA LYS A 113 -2.81 0.26 12.14
C LYS A 113 -2.51 1.74 12.01
N ASN A 114 -2.84 2.52 13.04
CA ASN A 114 -2.41 3.90 13.14
C ASN A 114 -0.99 3.94 13.72
N ASN A 115 -0.08 4.59 12.99
CA ASN A 115 1.30 4.78 13.41
C ASN A 115 1.77 6.12 12.84
N LYS A 116 1.35 7.22 13.47
CA LYS A 116 1.60 8.58 12.99
C LYS A 116 1.15 8.74 11.53
N GLY A 117 -0.05 8.28 11.26
CA GLY A 117 -0.66 8.11 9.96
C GLY A 117 -1.25 6.71 9.87
N LEU A 118 -1.60 6.28 8.66
CA LEU A 118 -2.08 4.93 8.43
C LEU A 118 -0.94 4.04 7.94
N GLU A 119 -0.77 2.89 8.58
CA GLU A 119 0.22 1.90 8.18
C GLU A 119 -0.49 0.61 7.77
N CYS A 120 -0.12 0.10 6.60
CA CYS A 120 -0.59 -1.17 6.08
C CYS A 120 0.59 -2.14 6.03
N ASN A 121 0.44 -3.31 6.64
CA ASN A 121 1.47 -4.36 6.64
C ASN A 121 0.91 -5.61 5.99
N ILE A 122 1.64 -6.10 4.98
CA ILE A 122 1.28 -7.29 4.21
C ILE A 122 2.44 -8.26 4.28
N ILE A 123 2.11 -9.53 4.57
CA ILE A 123 3.12 -10.60 4.65
C ILE A 123 2.62 -11.76 3.80
N PHE A 124 3.48 -12.27 2.92
CA PHE A 124 3.14 -13.43 2.10
C PHE A 124 4.39 -14.28 1.84
N PRO A 125 4.20 -15.60 1.54
CA PRO A 125 5.34 -16.46 1.28
C PRO A 125 6.11 -16.03 0.03
N LYS A 126 7.43 -16.09 0.10
CA LYS A 126 8.28 -15.90 -1.08
C LYS A 126 7.97 -16.94 -2.15
N LYS A 127 7.81 -18.19 -1.75
CA LYS A 127 7.52 -19.29 -2.67
C LYS A 127 6.10 -19.17 -3.20
N GLU A 128 5.98 -19.08 -4.52
CA GLU A 128 4.67 -19.00 -5.18
C GLU A 128 3.98 -20.37 -5.14
N ILE A 129 2.70 -20.35 -4.79
CA ILE A 129 1.86 -21.54 -4.75
C ILE A 129 1.20 -21.68 -6.12
N LYS A 130 1.42 -22.84 -6.74
CA LYS A 130 0.86 -23.13 -8.07
C LYS A 130 -0.54 -23.74 -7.97
#